data_67d07de1728bbbde1f40bcf403aaa243
#
_entry.id   67d07de1728bbbde1f40bcf403aaa243
#
_cell.length_a   1.000
_cell.length_b   1.000
_cell.length_c   1.000
_cell.angle_alpha   90.00
_cell.angle_beta   90.00
_cell.angle_gamma   90.00
#
_symmetry.space_group_name_H-M   'P 1'
#
loop_
_entity.id
_entity.type
_entity.pdbx_description
1 polymer ?
#
loop_
_entity_poly.entity_id
_entity_poly.type
_entity_poly.pdbx_seq_one_letter_code
_entity_poly.pdbx_strand_id
1 'polypeptide(L)'
;MIAFLFILLIGLVLIYINVSSVAKGKTGKIIGAAVLFVLFLGMFLRSTLIGSLIVTFFAVWLPNSLILYIPWTLYRIGYYFTQPHHLSRHLVRRVSRYLLGITCAFTFIFIGYGMQHNDEYKTNLLTIDLPGVYTESFTAIFFSDIHVDPLFKAQKLERFIAQ
;
A
#
# COMPACT_ATOMS: atom_id res chain seq x y z
N MET A 1 8.18 -13.50 11.89
CA MET A 1 8.69 -13.45 10.50
C MET A 1 7.98 -14.43 9.57
N ILE A 2 7.93 -15.75 9.89
CA ILE A 2 7.29 -16.78 9.03
C ILE A 2 5.81 -16.50 8.77
N ALA A 3 5.02 -16.15 9.80
CA ALA A 3 3.60 -15.84 9.63
C ALA A 3 3.37 -14.64 8.68
N PHE A 4 4.21 -13.60 8.75
CA PHE A 4 4.13 -12.46 7.84
C PHE A 4 4.39 -12.85 6.39
N LEU A 5 5.43 -13.66 6.15
CA LEU A 5 5.72 -14.16 4.80
C LEU A 5 4.58 -15.02 4.23
N PHE A 6 3.94 -15.82 5.09
CA PHE A 6 2.81 -16.64 4.69
C PHE A 6 1.58 -15.80 4.30
N ILE A 7 1.26 -14.77 5.10
CA ILE A 7 0.16 -13.83 4.81
C ILE A 7 0.44 -13.08 3.51
N LEU A 8 1.68 -12.61 3.31
CA LEU A 8 2.09 -11.94 2.09
C LEU A 8 1.93 -12.84 0.86
N LEU A 9 2.37 -14.09 0.95
CA LEU A 9 2.25 -15.07 -0.13
C LEU A 9 0.80 -15.34 -0.50
N ILE A 10 -0.07 -15.56 0.51
CA ILE A 10 -1.51 -15.72 0.27
C ILE A 10 -2.08 -14.48 -0.41
N GLY A 11 -1.72 -13.27 0.06
CA GLY A 11 -2.14 -12.02 -0.53
C GLY A 11 -1.76 -11.91 -2.02
N LEU A 12 -0.52 -12.22 -2.37
CA LEU A 12 -0.04 -12.20 -3.75
C LEU A 12 -0.77 -13.21 -4.63
N VAL A 13 -1.04 -14.43 -4.13
CA VAL A 13 -1.82 -15.45 -4.84
C VAL A 13 -3.25 -14.99 -5.09
N LEU A 14 -3.92 -14.42 -4.09
CA LEU A 14 -5.27 -13.89 -4.22
C LEU A 14 -5.34 -12.76 -5.25
N ILE A 15 -4.38 -11.86 -5.23
CA ILE A 15 -4.26 -10.78 -6.21
C ILE A 15 -4.05 -11.34 -7.60
N TYR A 16 -3.11 -12.26 -7.78
CA TYR A 16 -2.87 -12.91 -9.06
C TYR A 16 -4.14 -13.55 -9.63
N ILE A 17 -4.88 -14.32 -8.82
CA ILE A 17 -6.11 -14.98 -9.24
C ILE A 17 -7.17 -13.97 -9.69
N ASN A 18 -7.36 -12.88 -8.91
CA ASN A 18 -8.40 -11.89 -9.20
C ASN A 18 -8.01 -10.99 -10.38
N VAL A 19 -6.77 -10.52 -10.47
CA VAL A 19 -6.28 -9.74 -11.61
C VAL A 19 -6.26 -10.58 -12.89
N SER A 20 -5.83 -11.85 -12.82
CA SER A 20 -5.90 -12.76 -13.97
C SER A 20 -7.34 -13.00 -14.46
N SER A 21 -8.33 -12.85 -13.59
CA SER A 21 -9.75 -13.01 -13.94
C SER A 21 -10.33 -11.84 -14.74
N VAL A 22 -9.61 -10.71 -14.84
CA VAL A 22 -10.06 -9.49 -15.56
C VAL A 22 -10.18 -9.73 -17.08
N ALA A 23 -9.35 -10.58 -17.64
CA ALA A 23 -9.33 -10.90 -19.07
C ALA A 23 -9.50 -12.41 -19.35
N LYS A 24 -9.70 -12.77 -20.62
CA LYS A 24 -9.87 -14.17 -21.02
C LYS A 24 -8.53 -14.90 -21.16
N GLY A 25 -8.50 -16.15 -20.71
CA GLY A 25 -7.46 -17.13 -21.05
C GLY A 25 -6.03 -16.65 -20.79
N LYS A 26 -5.16 -16.75 -21.78
CA LYS A 26 -3.75 -16.40 -21.69
C LYS A 26 -3.53 -14.91 -21.35
N THR A 27 -4.35 -14.01 -21.91
CA THR A 27 -4.25 -12.57 -21.65
C THR A 27 -4.42 -12.24 -20.17
N GLY A 28 -5.39 -12.85 -19.50
CA GLY A 28 -5.58 -12.63 -18.05
C GLY A 28 -4.36 -13.06 -17.24
N LYS A 29 -3.78 -14.22 -17.56
CA LYS A 29 -2.57 -14.73 -16.89
C LYS A 29 -1.36 -13.80 -17.11
N ILE A 30 -1.21 -13.26 -18.33
CA ILE A 30 -0.14 -12.31 -18.66
C ILE A 30 -0.32 -11.02 -17.83
N ILE A 31 -1.54 -10.49 -17.75
CA ILE A 31 -1.82 -9.29 -16.93
C ILE A 31 -1.49 -9.54 -15.45
N GLY A 32 -1.93 -10.66 -14.89
CA GLY A 32 -1.61 -11.03 -13.51
C GLY A 32 -0.10 -11.15 -13.27
N ALA A 33 0.62 -11.81 -14.17
CA ALA A 33 2.08 -11.94 -14.10
C ALA A 33 2.79 -10.59 -14.24
N ALA A 34 2.33 -9.72 -15.14
CA ALA A 34 2.89 -8.39 -15.34
C ALA A 34 2.74 -7.51 -14.10
N VAL A 35 1.59 -7.56 -13.41
CA VAL A 35 1.39 -6.83 -12.16
C VAL A 35 2.37 -7.29 -11.08
N LEU A 36 2.56 -8.60 -10.91
CA LEU A 36 3.54 -9.12 -9.96
C LEU A 36 4.98 -8.76 -10.35
N PHE A 37 5.29 -8.80 -11.64
CA PHE A 37 6.62 -8.41 -12.15
C PHE A 37 6.91 -6.94 -11.87
N VAL A 38 5.95 -6.04 -12.11
CA VAL A 38 6.11 -4.60 -11.81
C VAL A 38 6.31 -4.37 -10.32
N LEU A 39 5.58 -5.07 -9.46
CA LEU A 39 5.81 -5.02 -8.01
C LEU A 39 7.25 -5.43 -7.66
N PHE A 40 7.71 -6.56 -8.19
CA PHE A 40 9.06 -7.05 -7.96
C PHE A 40 10.12 -6.05 -8.45
N LEU A 41 9.95 -5.54 -9.67
CA LEU A 41 10.84 -4.53 -10.25
C LEU A 41 10.91 -3.26 -9.39
N GLY A 42 9.77 -2.80 -8.86
CA GLY A 42 9.70 -1.68 -7.93
C GLY A 42 10.54 -1.90 -6.67
N MET A 43 10.51 -3.12 -6.12
CA MET A 43 11.32 -3.45 -4.93
C MET A 43 12.82 -3.38 -5.21
N PHE A 44 13.28 -3.80 -6.39
CA PHE A 44 14.69 -3.68 -6.78
C PHE A 44 15.11 -2.24 -7.07
N LEU A 45 14.21 -1.44 -7.63
CA LEU A 45 14.45 -0.04 -8.00
C LEU A 45 14.05 0.95 -6.90
N ARG A 46 13.79 0.49 -5.68
CA ARG A 46 13.23 1.33 -4.61
C ARG A 46 14.07 2.56 -4.24
N SER A 47 15.37 2.53 -4.52
CA SER A 47 16.28 3.68 -4.33
C SER A 47 16.11 4.77 -5.40
N THR A 48 15.36 4.52 -6.47
CA THR A 48 15.02 5.49 -7.50
C THR A 48 13.64 6.08 -7.24
N LEU A 49 13.38 7.28 -7.78
CA LEU A 49 12.06 7.92 -7.69
C LEU A 49 10.95 7.01 -8.25
N ILE A 50 11.19 6.39 -9.40
CA ILE A 50 10.21 5.50 -10.05
C ILE A 50 9.95 4.26 -9.19
N GLY A 51 10.99 3.62 -8.69
CA GLY A 51 10.85 2.45 -7.84
C GLY A 51 10.15 2.77 -6.53
N SER A 52 10.45 3.91 -5.90
CA SER A 52 9.77 4.38 -4.70
C SER A 52 8.27 4.63 -4.95
N LEU A 53 7.91 5.27 -6.08
CA LEU A 53 6.50 5.45 -6.46
C LEU A 53 5.76 4.11 -6.67
N ILE A 54 6.41 3.14 -7.33
CA ILE A 54 5.85 1.80 -7.53
C ILE A 54 5.62 1.12 -6.17
N VAL A 55 6.62 1.13 -5.29
CA VAL A 55 6.51 0.51 -3.96
C VAL A 55 5.41 1.17 -3.14
N THR A 56 5.34 2.50 -3.11
CA THR A 56 4.29 3.26 -2.41
C THR A 56 2.91 2.92 -2.96
N PHE A 57 2.76 2.88 -4.29
CA PHE A 57 1.49 2.46 -4.91
C PHE A 57 1.07 1.07 -4.42
N PHE A 58 1.95 0.09 -4.50
CA PHE A 58 1.62 -1.28 -4.09
C PHE A 58 1.44 -1.42 -2.58
N ALA A 59 2.16 -0.66 -1.75
CA ALA A 59 2.00 -0.66 -0.31
C ALA A 59 0.58 -0.22 0.13
N VAL A 60 -0.03 0.71 -0.63
CA VAL A 60 -1.41 1.14 -0.39
C VAL A 60 -2.41 0.25 -1.12
N TRP A 61 -2.12 -0.16 -2.36
CA TRP A 61 -3.03 -0.95 -3.20
C TRP A 61 -3.23 -2.38 -2.68
N LEU A 62 -2.19 -3.03 -2.15
CA LEU A 62 -2.24 -4.39 -1.64
C LEU A 62 -3.29 -4.57 -0.53
N PRO A 63 -3.25 -3.83 0.60
CA PRO A 63 -4.24 -3.99 1.66
C PRO A 63 -5.65 -3.63 1.19
N ASN A 64 -5.81 -2.56 0.40
CA ASN A 64 -7.11 -2.17 -0.17
C ASN A 64 -7.69 -3.26 -1.07
N SER A 65 -6.84 -3.90 -1.88
CA SER A 65 -7.24 -5.00 -2.75
C SER A 65 -7.67 -6.23 -1.94
N LEU A 66 -6.98 -6.57 -0.87
CA LEU A 66 -7.31 -7.73 -0.04
C LEU A 66 -8.67 -7.58 0.64
N ILE A 67 -9.02 -6.38 1.11
CA ILE A 67 -10.33 -6.10 1.73
C ILE A 67 -11.48 -6.47 0.77
N LEU A 68 -11.34 -6.20 -0.53
CA LEU A 68 -12.39 -6.49 -1.52
C LEU A 68 -12.24 -7.89 -2.14
N TYR A 69 -11.03 -8.37 -2.35
CA TYR A 69 -10.80 -9.64 -3.03
C TYR A 69 -11.01 -10.86 -2.13
N ILE A 70 -10.79 -10.76 -0.82
CA ILE A 70 -11.06 -11.87 0.11
C ILE A 70 -12.55 -12.21 0.11
N PRO A 71 -13.51 -11.28 0.39
CA PRO A 71 -14.93 -11.58 0.36
C PRO A 71 -15.39 -12.10 -1.00
N TRP A 72 -14.89 -11.51 -2.10
CA TRP A 72 -15.22 -11.96 -3.45
C TRP A 72 -14.75 -13.39 -3.72
N THR A 73 -13.54 -13.73 -3.30
CA THR A 73 -12.99 -15.08 -3.48
C THR A 73 -13.74 -16.10 -2.63
N LEU A 74 -14.06 -15.76 -1.37
CA LEU A 74 -14.87 -16.60 -0.49
C LEU A 74 -16.28 -16.84 -1.06
N TYR A 75 -16.92 -15.78 -1.60
CA TYR A 75 -18.20 -15.91 -2.29
C TYR A 75 -18.10 -16.88 -3.48
N ARG A 76 -17.07 -16.78 -4.31
CA ARG A 76 -16.85 -17.71 -5.44
C ARG A 76 -16.67 -19.15 -5.00
N ILE A 77 -15.91 -19.36 -3.94
CA ILE A 77 -15.67 -20.68 -3.36
C ILE A 77 -16.99 -21.24 -2.80
N GLY A 78 -17.70 -20.48 -1.98
CA GLY A 78 -19.00 -20.87 -1.42
C GLY A 78 -20.01 -21.21 -2.52
N TYR A 79 -20.09 -20.36 -3.56
CA TYR A 79 -20.98 -20.61 -4.70
C TYR A 79 -20.66 -21.92 -5.44
N TYR A 80 -19.35 -22.24 -5.59
CA TYR A 80 -18.91 -23.48 -6.22
C TYR A 80 -19.39 -24.73 -5.46
N PHE A 81 -19.42 -24.67 -4.12
CA PHE A 81 -19.85 -25.81 -3.30
C PHE A 81 -21.37 -25.91 -3.11
N THR A 82 -22.09 -24.82 -3.21
CA THR A 82 -23.54 -24.77 -2.93
C THR A 82 -24.43 -24.85 -4.15
N GLN A 83 -23.92 -24.53 -5.32
CA GLN A 83 -24.71 -24.46 -6.56
C GLN A 83 -24.24 -25.49 -7.59
N PRO A 84 -25.18 -26.21 -8.26
CA PRO A 84 -24.81 -27.19 -9.29
C PRO A 84 -24.29 -26.55 -10.58
N HIS A 85 -24.50 -25.26 -10.75
CA HIS A 85 -24.05 -24.53 -11.94
C HIS A 85 -22.87 -23.63 -11.59
N HIS A 86 -21.83 -23.68 -12.43
CA HIS A 86 -20.67 -22.80 -12.25
C HIS A 86 -21.04 -21.33 -12.46
N LEU A 87 -20.47 -20.48 -11.62
CA LEU A 87 -20.58 -19.04 -11.77
C LEU A 87 -20.18 -18.61 -13.18
N SER A 88 -21.01 -17.81 -13.83
CA SER A 88 -20.75 -17.38 -15.21
C SER A 88 -19.38 -16.71 -15.30
N ARG A 89 -18.54 -17.21 -16.21
CA ARG A 89 -17.21 -16.62 -16.48
C ARG A 89 -17.29 -15.14 -16.88
N HIS A 90 -18.43 -14.73 -17.45
CA HIS A 90 -18.68 -13.33 -17.79
C HIS A 90 -18.88 -12.46 -16.53
N LEU A 91 -19.66 -12.97 -15.56
CA LEU A 91 -19.89 -12.29 -14.29
C LEU A 91 -18.58 -12.16 -13.50
N VAL A 92 -17.80 -13.24 -13.39
CA VAL A 92 -16.50 -13.22 -12.71
C VAL A 92 -15.59 -12.14 -13.29
N ARG A 93 -15.48 -12.07 -14.63
CA ARG A 93 -14.65 -11.03 -15.27
C ARG A 93 -15.19 -9.62 -15.04
N ARG A 94 -16.51 -9.43 -15.12
CA ARG A 94 -17.12 -8.13 -14.90
C ARG A 94 -16.85 -7.63 -13.49
N VAL A 95 -17.11 -8.46 -12.49
CA VAL A 95 -16.87 -8.10 -11.08
C VAL A 95 -15.37 -7.85 -10.83
N SER A 96 -14.48 -8.72 -11.32
CA SER A 96 -13.03 -8.53 -11.16
C SER A 96 -12.53 -7.21 -11.78
N ARG A 97 -13.10 -6.76 -12.90
CA ARG A 97 -12.79 -5.46 -13.51
C ARG A 97 -13.23 -4.30 -12.63
N TYR A 98 -14.45 -4.35 -12.09
CA TYR A 98 -14.94 -3.33 -11.17
C TYR A 98 -14.10 -3.27 -9.91
N LEU A 99 -13.80 -4.41 -9.30
CA LEU A 99 -12.94 -4.46 -8.11
C LEU A 99 -11.56 -3.88 -8.38
N LEU A 100 -10.95 -4.22 -9.51
CA LEU A 100 -9.66 -3.66 -9.91
C LEU A 100 -9.75 -2.13 -10.09
N GLY A 101 -10.77 -1.64 -10.78
CA GLY A 101 -10.98 -0.20 -10.97
C GLY A 101 -11.19 0.54 -9.66
N ILE A 102 -12.02 -0.02 -8.77
CA ILE A 102 -12.31 0.55 -7.45
C ILE A 102 -11.03 0.59 -6.61
N THR A 103 -10.29 -0.52 -6.51
CA THR A 103 -9.05 -0.56 -5.70
C THR A 103 -8.00 0.40 -6.22
N CYS A 104 -7.83 0.53 -7.54
CA CYS A 104 -6.92 1.53 -8.12
C CYS A 104 -7.38 2.95 -7.80
N ALA A 105 -8.66 3.27 -7.96
CA ALA A 105 -9.20 4.60 -7.67
C ALA A 105 -8.98 4.98 -6.19
N PHE A 106 -9.32 4.09 -5.26
CA PHE A 106 -9.05 4.30 -3.83
C PHE A 106 -7.56 4.49 -3.55
N THR A 107 -6.69 3.71 -4.17
CA THR A 107 -5.25 3.84 -3.99
C THR A 107 -4.75 5.22 -4.42
N PHE A 108 -5.20 5.73 -5.57
CA PHE A 108 -4.82 7.07 -6.01
C PHE A 108 -5.36 8.17 -5.09
N ILE A 109 -6.59 8.03 -4.57
CA ILE A 109 -7.17 8.97 -3.61
C ILE A 109 -6.34 8.98 -2.31
N PHE A 110 -6.00 7.79 -1.76
CA PHE A 110 -5.20 7.69 -0.54
C PHE A 110 -3.80 8.26 -0.71
N ILE A 111 -3.13 7.97 -1.83
CA ILE A 111 -1.81 8.53 -2.10
C ILE A 111 -1.90 10.05 -2.24
N GLY A 112 -2.88 10.56 -3.00
CA GLY A 112 -3.08 12.00 -3.18
C GLY A 112 -3.38 12.70 -1.85
N TYR A 113 -4.25 12.13 -1.02
CA TYR A 113 -4.53 12.62 0.32
C TYR A 113 -3.28 12.62 1.21
N GLY A 114 -2.56 11.49 1.25
CA GLY A 114 -1.32 11.37 2.02
C GLY A 114 -0.26 12.38 1.59
N MET A 115 -0.12 12.62 0.28
CA MET A 115 0.83 13.62 -0.22
C MET A 115 0.45 15.06 0.19
N GLN A 116 -0.84 15.38 0.27
CA GLN A 116 -1.30 16.71 0.71
C GLN A 116 -1.08 16.93 2.21
N HIS A 117 -1.29 15.89 3.04
CA HIS A 117 -1.23 16.00 4.51
C HIS A 117 0.15 15.66 5.09
N ASN A 118 1.09 15.21 4.26
CA ASN A 118 2.44 14.86 4.70
C ASN A 118 3.31 16.08 5.07
N ASP A 119 2.80 17.29 4.92
CA ASP A 119 3.46 18.55 5.31
C ASP A 119 2.97 19.11 6.66
N GLU A 120 2.01 18.42 7.30
CA GLU A 120 1.50 18.82 8.63
C GLU A 120 2.39 18.20 9.73
N TYR A 121 3.28 19.02 10.27
CA TYR A 121 4.08 18.65 11.44
C TYR A 121 3.32 18.98 12.72
N LYS A 122 3.30 18.05 13.65
CA LYS A 122 2.78 18.28 15.01
C LYS A 122 3.96 18.46 15.95
N THR A 123 4.13 19.63 16.51
CA THR A 123 5.10 19.90 17.56
C THR A 123 4.46 19.60 18.91
N ASN A 124 4.98 18.65 19.64
CA ASN A 124 4.59 18.38 21.02
C ASN A 124 5.62 19.03 21.95
N LEU A 125 5.19 20.02 22.73
CA LEU A 125 6.01 20.61 23.78
C LEU A 125 5.89 19.74 25.03
N LEU A 126 7.02 19.15 25.43
CA LEU A 126 7.16 18.42 26.68
C LEU A 126 8.03 19.25 27.62
N THR A 127 7.46 19.78 28.69
CA THR A 127 8.23 20.46 29.73
C THR A 127 8.61 19.44 30.79
N ILE A 128 9.88 19.29 31.03
CA ILE A 128 10.44 18.41 32.08
C ILE A 128 11.16 19.30 33.11
N ASP A 129 10.61 19.38 34.31
CA ASP A 129 11.25 20.06 35.40
C ASP A 129 12.31 19.14 36.03
N LEU A 130 13.59 19.55 35.98
CA LEU A 130 14.71 18.85 36.59
C LEU A 130 15.22 19.68 37.76
N PRO A 131 14.63 19.57 38.95
CA PRO A 131 15.00 20.40 40.09
C PRO A 131 16.44 20.13 40.54
N GLY A 132 17.23 21.17 40.64
CA GLY A 132 18.57 21.14 41.20
C GLY A 132 19.71 20.75 40.23
N VAL A 133 19.41 20.57 38.93
CA VAL A 133 20.46 20.17 37.97
C VAL A 133 20.96 21.33 37.11
N TYR A 134 20.11 22.31 36.80
CA TYR A 134 20.47 23.45 35.95
C TYR A 134 19.85 24.74 36.48
N THR A 135 20.61 25.84 36.38
CA THR A 135 20.17 27.17 36.72
C THR A 135 19.56 27.92 35.53
N GLU A 136 19.78 27.42 34.33
CA GLU A 136 19.27 28.01 33.09
C GLU A 136 18.37 27.04 32.33
N SER A 137 17.33 27.55 31.69
CA SER A 137 16.46 26.77 30.81
C SER A 137 17.15 26.49 29.48
N PHE A 138 17.06 25.28 29.00
CA PHE A 138 17.50 24.91 27.65
C PHE A 138 16.38 24.25 26.88
N THR A 139 16.40 24.39 25.54
CA THR A 139 15.47 23.71 24.64
C THR A 139 16.22 22.62 23.90
N ALA A 140 15.71 21.40 23.98
CA ALA A 140 16.23 20.28 23.21
C ALA A 140 15.19 19.85 22.19
N ILE A 141 15.60 19.61 20.95
CA ILE A 141 14.74 19.12 19.88
C ILE A 141 15.08 17.66 19.63
N PHE A 142 14.11 16.79 19.76
CA PHE A 142 14.27 15.37 19.54
C PHE A 142 13.55 14.95 18.26
N PHE A 143 14.28 14.28 17.37
CA PHE A 143 13.74 13.70 16.14
C PHE A 143 13.81 12.20 16.23
N SER A 144 12.72 11.52 15.89
CA SER A 144 12.71 10.08 15.73
C SER A 144 12.13 9.70 14.36
N ASP A 145 12.68 8.64 13.79
CA ASP A 145 12.11 7.97 12.61
C ASP A 145 11.95 8.83 11.36
N ILE A 146 12.97 9.64 11.06
CA ILE A 146 12.99 10.41 9.81
C ILE A 146 13.34 9.46 8.66
N HIS A 147 12.32 9.01 7.93
CA HIS A 147 12.48 8.24 6.71
C HIS A 147 12.87 9.16 5.55
N VAL A 148 14.15 9.19 5.22
CA VAL A 148 14.65 9.88 4.01
C VAL A 148 14.65 8.90 2.85
N ASP A 149 13.73 9.07 1.92
CA ASP A 149 13.64 8.30 0.68
C ASP A 149 13.61 9.25 -0.54
N PRO A 150 13.64 8.74 -1.79
CA PRO A 150 13.58 9.58 -2.99
C PRO A 150 12.33 10.47 -3.12
N LEU A 151 11.28 10.20 -2.33
CA LEU A 151 10.07 11.03 -2.26
C LEU A 151 10.19 12.15 -1.23
N PHE A 152 11.17 12.05 -0.31
CA PHE A 152 11.43 13.04 0.72
C PHE A 152 12.27 14.19 0.15
N LYS A 153 11.67 15.37 0.00
CA LYS A 153 12.38 16.55 -0.51
C LYS A 153 13.24 17.18 0.58
N ALA A 154 14.51 17.47 0.28
CA ALA A 154 15.42 18.18 1.20
C ALA A 154 14.83 19.50 1.74
N GLN A 155 14.05 20.22 0.90
CA GLN A 155 13.31 21.41 1.30
C GLN A 155 12.31 21.19 2.46
N LYS A 156 11.81 19.98 2.66
CA LYS A 156 10.95 19.65 3.80
C LYS A 156 11.76 19.62 5.09
N LEU A 157 12.95 19.03 5.06
CA LEU A 157 13.86 19.01 6.20
C LEU A 157 14.30 20.42 6.59
N GLU A 158 14.63 21.25 5.59
CA GLU A 158 14.99 22.65 5.81
C GLU A 158 13.87 23.45 6.47
N ARG A 159 12.63 23.32 5.99
CA ARG A 159 11.46 23.96 6.63
C ARG A 159 11.23 23.50 8.06
N PHE A 160 11.46 22.22 8.31
CA PHE A 160 11.30 21.66 9.65
C PHE A 160 12.36 22.17 10.63
N ILE A 161 13.60 22.35 10.19
CA ILE A 161 14.70 22.89 11.01
C ILE A 161 14.52 24.41 11.23
N ALA A 162 13.83 25.10 10.32
CA ALA A 162 13.62 26.54 10.39
C ALA A 162 12.43 26.97 11.28
N GLN A 163 11.65 26.03 11.80
CA GLN A 163 10.56 26.25 12.76
C GLN A 163 11.03 26.15 14.22
#